data_c6156a6bf0f89c51a56c7dd142facc95
#
_entry.id   c6156a6bf0f89c51a56c7dd142facc95
#
_cell.length_a   1.000
_cell.length_b   1.000
_cell.length_c   1.000
_cell.angle_alpha   90.00
_cell.angle_beta   90.00
_cell.angle_gamma   90.00
#
_symmetry.space_group_name_H-M   'P 1'
#
loop_
_entity.id
_entity.type
_entity.pdbx_description
1 polymer ?
#
loop_
_entity_poly.entity_id
_entity_poly.type
_entity_poly.pdbx_seq_one_letter_code
_entity_poly.pdbx_strand_id
1 'polypeptide(L)'
;MKIYTKTGDKGFTSLIGGTRVAKHHIRIESYGTVDELNSYIGLICDQDIALHDKQILKQIQDRLFTIGSSLASDPEKSKMIIPDLHLTDIELLEKEMDMMNADLPELRHFILPGGSNAISFCHIARCVCRRAERITVQLAGESTVDEKVNIYLNRLSDYLFTLARKIANDNKIPENQWIPRV
;
A
#
# COMPACT_ATOMS: atom_id res chain seq x y z
N MET A 1 29.08 -6.94 2.22
CA MET A 1 28.18 -7.88 1.54
C MET A 1 27.89 -7.35 0.16
N LYS A 2 27.95 -8.18 -0.91
CA LYS A 2 27.61 -7.73 -2.27
C LYS A 2 26.11 -7.79 -2.46
N ILE A 3 25.49 -6.74 -3.00
CA ILE A 3 24.04 -6.68 -3.25
C ILE A 3 23.64 -7.58 -4.43
N TYR A 4 24.48 -7.68 -5.46
CA TYR A 4 24.22 -8.51 -6.64
C TYR A 4 24.76 -9.93 -6.46
N THR A 5 23.94 -10.92 -6.84
CA THR A 5 24.29 -12.35 -6.76
C THR A 5 24.47 -13.01 -8.14
N LYS A 6 24.01 -12.34 -9.21
CA LYS A 6 23.95 -12.82 -10.61
C LYS A 6 23.10 -14.09 -10.82
N THR A 7 22.48 -14.63 -9.77
CA THR A 7 21.67 -15.87 -9.84
C THR A 7 20.33 -15.66 -10.54
N GLY A 8 19.92 -14.39 -10.68
CA GLY A 8 18.65 -13.98 -11.30
C GLY A 8 18.71 -13.63 -12.78
N ASP A 9 19.91 -13.65 -13.42
CA ASP A 9 20.12 -13.14 -14.78
C ASP A 9 19.39 -13.97 -15.85
N LYS A 10 19.05 -15.23 -15.54
CA LYS A 10 18.31 -16.12 -16.42
C LYS A 10 16.79 -16.04 -16.26
N GLY A 11 16.25 -14.98 -15.63
CA GLY A 11 14.80 -14.78 -15.47
C GLY A 11 14.14 -15.57 -14.33
N PHE A 12 14.93 -16.13 -13.41
CA PHE A 12 14.44 -16.87 -12.24
C PHE A 12 14.89 -16.19 -10.94
N THR A 13 14.07 -16.35 -9.90
CA THR A 13 14.38 -15.91 -8.53
C THR A 13 13.95 -16.97 -7.53
N SER A 14 14.23 -16.76 -6.24
CA SER A 14 13.80 -17.67 -5.18
C SER A 14 12.84 -16.97 -4.23
N LEU A 15 11.79 -17.68 -3.83
CA LEU A 15 10.96 -17.31 -2.69
C LEU A 15 11.71 -17.53 -1.39
N ILE A 16 11.22 -16.94 -0.30
CA ILE A 16 11.63 -17.30 1.06
C ILE A 16 11.21 -18.77 1.29
N GLY A 17 12.15 -19.62 1.64
CA GLY A 17 11.98 -21.10 1.67
C GLY A 17 12.72 -21.81 0.54
N GLY A 18 13.30 -21.05 -0.43
CA GLY A 18 14.23 -21.54 -1.44
C GLY A 18 13.61 -22.00 -2.76
N THR A 19 12.28 -22.02 -2.85
CA THR A 19 11.60 -22.42 -4.10
C THR A 19 11.93 -21.46 -5.24
N ARG A 20 12.42 -22.00 -6.36
CA ARG A 20 12.77 -21.25 -7.56
C ARG A 20 11.54 -21.03 -8.42
N VAL A 21 11.27 -19.78 -8.75
CA VAL A 21 10.15 -19.35 -9.62
C VAL A 21 10.64 -18.41 -10.70
N ALA A 22 9.87 -18.28 -11.78
CA ALA A 22 10.12 -17.26 -12.80
C ALA A 22 9.89 -15.87 -12.21
N LYS A 23 10.66 -14.86 -12.67
CA LYS A 23 10.52 -13.47 -12.17
C LYS A 23 9.14 -12.85 -12.44
N HIS A 24 8.40 -13.39 -13.41
CA HIS A 24 7.01 -12.97 -13.70
C HIS A 24 5.95 -13.82 -12.97
N HIS A 25 6.35 -14.62 -11.99
CA HIS A 25 5.41 -15.37 -11.16
C HIS A 25 4.55 -14.42 -10.32
N ILE A 26 3.26 -14.73 -10.16
CA ILE A 26 2.30 -13.84 -9.48
C ILE A 26 2.70 -13.45 -8.06
N ARG A 27 3.39 -14.33 -7.30
CA ARG A 27 3.94 -13.97 -5.98
C ARG A 27 5.00 -12.89 -6.07
N ILE A 28 5.86 -12.94 -7.10
CA ILE A 28 6.89 -11.92 -7.32
C ILE A 28 6.22 -10.59 -7.66
N GLU A 29 5.21 -10.61 -8.51
CA GLU A 29 4.43 -9.43 -8.88
C GLU A 29 3.71 -8.83 -7.67
N SER A 30 3.12 -9.69 -6.82
CA SER A 30 2.41 -9.26 -5.61
C SER A 30 3.32 -8.49 -4.67
N TYR A 31 4.41 -9.09 -4.18
CA TYR A 31 5.28 -8.41 -3.22
C TYR A 31 6.06 -7.27 -3.87
N GLY A 32 6.39 -7.36 -5.18
CA GLY A 32 7.04 -6.28 -5.90
C GLY A 32 6.13 -5.04 -6.00
N THR A 33 4.83 -5.22 -6.22
CA THR A 33 3.86 -4.12 -6.23
C THR A 33 3.64 -3.54 -4.83
N VAL A 34 3.72 -4.36 -3.77
CA VAL A 34 3.68 -3.87 -2.38
C VAL A 34 4.95 -3.06 -2.05
N ASP A 35 6.12 -3.46 -2.56
CA ASP A 35 7.37 -2.70 -2.41
C ASP A 35 7.31 -1.36 -3.16
N GLU A 36 6.75 -1.34 -4.38
CA GLU A 36 6.46 -0.10 -5.10
C GLU A 36 5.56 0.84 -4.28
N LEU A 37 4.45 0.30 -3.72
CA LEU A 37 3.57 1.04 -2.83
C LEU A 37 4.33 1.62 -1.64
N ASN A 38 5.16 0.81 -0.98
CA ASN A 38 5.94 1.23 0.18
C ASN A 38 6.89 2.38 -0.15
N SER A 39 7.46 2.38 -1.36
CA SER A 39 8.29 3.48 -1.85
C SER A 39 7.50 4.77 -2.03
N TYR A 40 6.24 4.70 -2.52
CA TYR A 40 5.35 5.87 -2.60
C TYR A 40 4.92 6.37 -1.20
N ILE A 41 4.71 5.48 -0.22
CA ILE A 41 4.47 5.90 1.17
C ILE A 41 5.67 6.69 1.70
N GLY A 42 6.90 6.24 1.43
CA GLY A 42 8.11 7.00 1.76
C GLY A 42 8.13 8.38 1.13
N LEU A 43 7.79 8.47 -0.16
CA LEU A 43 7.73 9.74 -0.89
C LEU A 43 6.70 10.72 -0.30
N ILE A 44 5.56 10.22 0.22
CA ILE A 44 4.57 11.05 0.93
C ILE A 44 5.15 11.53 2.27
N CYS A 45 5.86 10.66 3.02
CA CYS A 45 6.51 11.02 4.28
C CYS A 45 7.52 12.17 4.12
N ASP A 46 8.19 12.26 2.96
CA ASP A 46 9.18 13.29 2.66
C ASP A 46 8.56 14.66 2.34
N GLN A 47 7.23 14.71 2.16
CA GLN A 47 6.53 15.96 1.91
C GLN A 47 6.34 16.77 3.20
N ASP A 48 6.01 18.06 3.04
CA ASP A 48 5.63 18.93 4.14
C ASP A 48 4.17 18.66 4.55
N ILE A 49 4.00 17.70 5.45
CA ILE A 49 2.73 17.25 6.03
C ILE A 49 2.83 17.16 7.55
N ALA A 50 1.71 17.06 8.24
CA ALA A 50 1.67 17.01 9.70
C ALA A 50 2.51 15.84 10.26
N LEU A 51 3.17 16.09 11.41
CA LEU A 51 4.03 15.08 12.05
C LEU A 51 3.27 13.80 12.40
N HIS A 52 2.03 13.92 12.85
CA HIS A 52 1.16 12.77 13.12
C HIS A 52 0.99 11.90 11.89
N ASP A 53 0.67 12.50 10.72
CA ASP A 53 0.50 11.75 9.46
C ASP A 53 1.79 11.01 9.08
N LYS A 54 2.97 11.65 9.26
CA LYS A 54 4.28 11.00 9.03
C LYS A 54 4.48 9.79 9.95
N GLN A 55 4.04 9.87 11.21
CA GLN A 55 4.16 8.77 12.17
C GLN A 55 3.27 7.59 11.76
N ILE A 56 2.03 7.84 11.33
CA ILE A 56 1.12 6.80 10.83
C ILE A 56 1.66 6.18 9.54
N LEU A 57 2.13 6.98 8.59
CA LEU A 57 2.72 6.49 7.34
C LEU A 57 3.94 5.59 7.60
N LYS A 58 4.75 5.87 8.63
CA LYS A 58 5.87 5.00 9.04
C LYS A 58 5.39 3.65 9.58
N GLN A 59 4.29 3.61 10.34
CA GLN A 59 3.68 2.36 10.78
C GLN A 59 3.14 1.58 9.57
N ILE A 60 2.52 2.27 8.61
CA ILE A 60 2.06 1.67 7.35
C ILE A 60 3.24 1.05 6.58
N GLN A 61 4.38 1.73 6.48
CA GLN A 61 5.59 1.18 5.83
C GLN A 61 6.04 -0.13 6.48
N ASP A 62 6.04 -0.19 7.80
CA ASP A 62 6.40 -1.40 8.54
C ASP A 62 5.40 -2.54 8.26
N ARG A 63 4.10 -2.26 8.23
CA ARG A 63 3.07 -3.26 7.88
C ARG A 63 3.19 -3.73 6.42
N LEU A 64 3.53 -2.83 5.49
CA LEU A 64 3.79 -3.21 4.10
C LEU A 64 5.02 -4.13 3.96
N PHE A 65 6.06 -3.97 4.78
CA PHE A 65 7.17 -4.92 4.86
C PHE A 65 6.73 -6.28 5.38
N THR A 66 5.87 -6.30 6.38
CA THR A 66 5.24 -7.53 6.90
C THR A 66 4.46 -8.26 5.79
N ILE A 67 3.60 -7.53 5.07
CA ILE A 67 2.84 -8.07 3.93
C ILE A 67 3.79 -8.58 2.84
N GLY A 68 4.78 -7.79 2.45
CA GLY A 68 5.77 -8.19 1.44
C GLY A 68 6.50 -9.48 1.80
N SER A 69 6.89 -9.63 3.08
CA SER A 69 7.55 -10.84 3.59
C SER A 69 6.62 -12.06 3.53
N SER A 70 5.35 -11.89 3.91
CA SER A 70 4.33 -12.95 3.82
C SER A 70 4.11 -13.40 2.37
N LEU A 71 3.93 -12.44 1.45
CA LEU A 71 3.72 -12.73 0.02
C LEU A 71 4.95 -13.35 -0.64
N ALA A 72 6.16 -12.97 -0.22
CA ALA A 72 7.42 -13.53 -0.75
C ALA A 72 7.72 -14.94 -0.24
N SER A 73 7.01 -15.44 0.78
CA SER A 73 7.24 -16.74 1.36
C SER A 73 6.55 -17.86 0.59
N ASP A 74 7.24 -18.99 0.48
CA ASP A 74 6.63 -20.24 0.06
C ASP A 74 5.81 -20.81 1.23
N PRO A 75 4.48 -20.94 1.10
CA PRO A 75 3.63 -21.38 2.20
C PRO A 75 3.88 -22.83 2.65
N GLU A 76 4.49 -23.67 1.79
CA GLU A 76 4.76 -25.07 2.08
C GLU A 76 6.17 -25.31 2.63
N LYS A 77 7.15 -24.50 2.23
CA LYS A 77 8.58 -24.76 2.50
C LYS A 77 9.23 -23.74 3.44
N SER A 78 8.63 -22.57 3.62
CA SER A 78 9.21 -21.58 4.53
C SER A 78 9.11 -22.07 5.98
N LYS A 79 10.26 -22.15 6.64
CA LYS A 79 10.35 -22.40 8.10
C LYS A 79 10.54 -21.10 8.89
N MET A 80 10.53 -19.95 8.21
CA MET A 80 10.68 -18.65 8.89
C MET A 80 9.39 -18.30 9.64
N ILE A 81 9.55 -17.81 10.85
CA ILE A 81 8.48 -17.09 11.54
C ILE A 81 8.35 -15.76 10.81
N ILE A 82 7.26 -15.59 10.06
CA ILE A 82 6.97 -14.37 9.33
C ILE A 82 6.17 -13.47 10.28
N PRO A 83 6.51 -12.16 10.35
CA PRO A 83 5.69 -11.22 11.09
C PRO A 83 4.24 -11.26 10.58
N ASP A 84 3.28 -11.17 11.50
CA ASP A 84 1.86 -11.27 11.16
C ASP A 84 1.17 -9.89 11.19
N LEU A 85 0.13 -9.75 10.38
CA LEU A 85 -0.83 -8.65 10.47
C LEU A 85 -1.86 -8.97 11.56
N HIS A 86 -2.17 -7.96 12.36
CA HIS A 86 -3.21 -8.03 13.38
C HIS A 86 -4.45 -7.24 12.94
N LEU A 87 -5.61 -7.58 13.47
CA LEU A 87 -6.84 -6.81 13.24
C LEU A 87 -6.68 -5.36 13.71
N THR A 88 -5.92 -5.13 14.76
CA THR A 88 -5.59 -3.79 15.27
C THR A 88 -4.85 -2.91 14.27
N ASP A 89 -4.11 -3.50 13.30
CA ASP A 89 -3.47 -2.73 12.23
C ASP A 89 -4.52 -2.18 11.24
N ILE A 90 -5.60 -2.92 11.02
CA ILE A 90 -6.73 -2.50 10.18
C ILE A 90 -7.57 -1.46 10.92
N GLU A 91 -7.90 -1.72 12.20
CA GLU A 91 -8.63 -0.80 13.07
C GLU A 91 -7.93 0.56 13.21
N LEU A 92 -6.57 0.57 13.20
CA LEU A 92 -5.80 1.81 13.20
C LEU A 92 -6.12 2.66 11.97
N LEU A 93 -6.14 2.07 10.77
CA LEU A 93 -6.46 2.81 9.53
C LEU A 93 -7.89 3.36 9.57
N GLU A 94 -8.83 2.57 10.08
CA GLU A 94 -10.24 2.98 10.23
C GLU A 94 -10.38 4.15 11.19
N LYS A 95 -9.75 4.06 12.36
CA LYS A 95 -9.75 5.13 13.37
C LYS A 95 -9.13 6.42 12.84
N GLU A 96 -8.01 6.33 12.11
CA GLU A 96 -7.37 7.50 11.52
C GLU A 96 -8.26 8.16 10.46
N MET A 97 -8.97 7.36 9.65
CA MET A 97 -9.94 7.90 8.69
C MET A 97 -11.12 8.59 9.38
N ASP A 98 -11.63 8.00 10.46
CA ASP A 98 -12.73 8.61 11.23
C ASP A 98 -12.31 9.96 11.82
N MET A 99 -11.10 10.03 12.38
CA MET A 99 -10.54 11.30 12.90
C MET A 99 -10.38 12.35 11.79
N MET A 100 -9.84 11.97 10.64
CA MET A 100 -9.71 12.90 9.50
C MET A 100 -11.07 13.38 8.99
N ASN A 101 -12.05 12.47 8.87
CA ASN A 101 -13.37 12.78 8.34
C ASN A 101 -14.19 13.70 9.26
N ALA A 102 -13.90 13.77 10.57
CA ALA A 102 -14.57 14.68 11.48
C ALA A 102 -14.41 16.16 11.09
N ASP A 103 -13.26 16.50 10.48
CA ASP A 103 -12.91 17.89 10.09
C ASP A 103 -13.07 18.13 8.57
N LEU A 104 -13.39 17.09 7.79
CA LEU A 104 -13.51 17.21 6.33
C LEU A 104 -14.95 17.55 5.91
N PRO A 105 -15.12 18.38 4.87
CA PRO A 105 -16.43 18.63 4.29
C PRO A 105 -17.00 17.33 3.69
N GLU A 106 -18.33 17.24 3.65
CA GLU A 106 -19.02 16.11 3.04
C GLU A 106 -18.61 15.92 1.58
N LEU A 107 -18.28 14.67 1.20
CA LEU A 107 -17.91 14.33 -0.18
C LEU A 107 -19.18 14.20 -1.04
N ARG A 108 -19.45 15.19 -1.89
CA ARG A 108 -20.65 15.24 -2.77
C ARG A 108 -20.34 14.94 -4.23
N HIS A 109 -19.07 15.00 -4.63
CA HIS A 109 -18.64 14.85 -6.03
C HIS A 109 -17.36 14.01 -6.08
N PHE A 110 -17.12 13.37 -7.22
CA PHE A 110 -15.81 12.80 -7.49
C PHE A 110 -14.75 13.90 -7.54
N ILE A 111 -13.55 13.57 -7.05
CA ILE A 111 -12.42 14.50 -7.02
C ILE A 111 -11.40 14.07 -8.07
N LEU A 112 -10.98 15.02 -8.91
CA LEU A 112 -9.87 14.85 -9.82
C LEU A 112 -8.55 14.92 -9.01
N PRO A 113 -7.62 13.95 -9.17
CA PRO A 113 -6.33 13.97 -8.51
C PRO A 113 -5.53 15.24 -8.84
N GLY A 114 -4.87 15.83 -7.84
CA GLY A 114 -4.03 17.02 -8.03
C GLY A 114 -4.19 18.03 -6.90
N GLY A 115 -3.54 19.17 -7.02
CA GLY A 115 -3.57 20.30 -6.08
C GLY A 115 -2.20 20.59 -5.45
N SER A 116 -1.45 19.57 -5.05
CA SER A 116 -0.05 19.68 -4.63
C SER A 116 0.68 18.36 -4.87
N ASN A 117 2.01 18.36 -4.69
CA ASN A 117 2.81 17.14 -4.79
C ASN A 117 2.35 16.09 -3.78
N ALA A 118 2.16 16.47 -2.51
CA ALA A 118 1.72 15.57 -1.46
C ALA A 118 0.37 14.93 -1.78
N ILE A 119 -0.62 15.71 -2.22
CA ILE A 119 -1.94 15.22 -2.62
C ILE A 119 -1.82 14.26 -3.81
N SER A 120 -1.05 14.65 -4.83
CA SER A 120 -0.84 13.83 -6.05
C SER A 120 -0.17 12.49 -5.71
N PHE A 121 0.83 12.48 -4.82
CA PHE A 121 1.50 11.25 -4.38
C PHE A 121 0.57 10.33 -3.58
N CYS A 122 -0.33 10.89 -2.74
CA CYS A 122 -1.36 10.08 -2.08
C CYS A 122 -2.27 9.39 -3.10
N HIS A 123 -2.69 10.08 -4.16
CA HIS A 123 -3.52 9.47 -5.19
C HIS A 123 -2.77 8.43 -6.03
N ILE A 124 -1.47 8.63 -6.32
CA ILE A 124 -0.63 7.63 -7.00
C ILE A 124 -0.50 6.39 -6.09
N ALA A 125 -0.12 6.58 -4.83
CA ALA A 125 0.00 5.49 -3.86
C ALA A 125 -1.32 4.71 -3.72
N ARG A 126 -2.47 5.41 -3.68
CA ARG A 126 -3.79 4.79 -3.69
C ARG A 126 -4.02 3.91 -4.92
N CYS A 127 -3.65 4.37 -6.10
CA CYS A 127 -3.80 3.58 -7.34
C CYS A 127 -2.89 2.34 -7.33
N VAL A 128 -1.65 2.47 -6.85
CA VAL A 128 -0.72 1.36 -6.69
C VAL A 128 -1.22 0.38 -5.63
N CYS A 129 -1.75 0.87 -4.50
CA CYS A 129 -2.37 0.06 -3.45
C CYS A 129 -3.51 -0.81 -4.01
N ARG A 130 -4.42 -0.22 -4.79
CA ARG A 130 -5.50 -0.94 -5.46
C ARG A 130 -5.00 -1.94 -6.50
N ARG A 131 -3.85 -1.69 -7.14
CA ARG A 131 -3.20 -2.66 -8.02
C ARG A 131 -2.65 -3.82 -7.21
N ALA A 132 -1.94 -3.56 -6.10
CA ALA A 132 -1.44 -4.58 -5.17
C ALA A 132 -2.59 -5.45 -4.63
N GLU A 133 -3.68 -4.84 -4.18
CA GLU A 133 -4.89 -5.54 -3.74
C GLU A 133 -5.41 -6.51 -4.80
N ARG A 134 -5.61 -6.06 -6.05
CA ARG A 134 -6.10 -6.95 -7.12
C ARG A 134 -5.17 -8.12 -7.41
N ILE A 135 -3.85 -7.91 -7.37
CA ILE A 135 -2.86 -8.98 -7.60
C ILE A 135 -2.87 -9.95 -6.41
N THR A 136 -2.99 -9.47 -5.18
CA THR A 136 -3.06 -10.36 -3.99
C THR A 136 -4.37 -11.14 -3.95
N VAL A 137 -5.50 -10.57 -4.39
CA VAL A 137 -6.77 -11.30 -4.56
C VAL A 137 -6.63 -12.41 -5.60
N GLN A 138 -5.97 -12.13 -6.75
CA GLN A 138 -5.70 -13.16 -7.74
C GLN A 138 -4.80 -14.26 -7.17
N LEU A 139 -3.72 -13.89 -6.47
CA LEU A 139 -2.82 -14.87 -5.81
C LEU A 139 -3.57 -15.73 -4.79
N ALA A 140 -4.50 -15.15 -4.03
CA ALA A 140 -5.31 -15.86 -3.04
C ALA A 140 -6.23 -16.93 -3.68
N GLY A 141 -6.60 -16.76 -4.96
CA GLY A 141 -7.31 -17.78 -5.74
C GLY A 141 -6.43 -18.95 -6.19
N GLU A 142 -5.11 -18.77 -6.20
CA GLU A 142 -4.15 -19.78 -6.70
C GLU A 142 -3.29 -20.40 -5.57
N SER A 143 -3.17 -19.71 -4.43
CA SER A 143 -2.28 -20.09 -3.33
C SER A 143 -2.71 -19.46 -2.01
N THR A 144 -2.22 -20.01 -0.89
CA THR A 144 -2.52 -19.48 0.43
C THR A 144 -1.98 -18.06 0.60
N VAL A 145 -2.88 -17.13 0.97
CA VAL A 145 -2.62 -15.76 1.39
C VAL A 145 -3.48 -15.50 2.63
N ASP A 146 -2.92 -14.85 3.65
CA ASP A 146 -3.70 -14.43 4.80
C ASP A 146 -4.76 -13.41 4.36
N GLU A 147 -6.03 -13.64 4.71
CA GLU A 147 -7.16 -12.77 4.35
C GLU A 147 -6.96 -11.32 4.82
N LYS A 148 -6.29 -11.13 5.96
CA LYS A 148 -5.98 -9.81 6.50
C LYS A 148 -5.15 -8.95 5.54
N VAL A 149 -4.35 -9.56 4.66
CA VAL A 149 -3.59 -8.83 3.63
C VAL A 149 -4.52 -8.07 2.69
N ASN A 150 -5.54 -8.76 2.17
CA ASN A 150 -6.50 -8.14 1.24
C ASN A 150 -7.34 -7.08 1.94
N ILE A 151 -7.78 -7.35 3.19
CA ILE A 151 -8.56 -6.39 4.00
C ILE A 151 -7.71 -5.14 4.28
N TYR A 152 -6.44 -5.31 4.68
CA TYR A 152 -5.54 -4.20 4.96
C TYR A 152 -5.28 -3.33 3.73
N LEU A 153 -4.96 -3.93 2.57
CA LEU A 153 -4.71 -3.19 1.33
C LEU A 153 -5.97 -2.43 0.86
N ASN A 154 -7.14 -3.04 0.97
CA ASN A 154 -8.40 -2.37 0.68
C ASN A 154 -8.56 -1.14 1.56
N ARG A 155 -8.44 -1.29 2.88
CA ARG A 155 -8.58 -0.22 3.86
C ARG A 155 -7.50 0.86 3.70
N LEU A 156 -6.26 0.46 3.38
CA LEU A 156 -5.18 1.40 3.11
C LEU A 156 -5.47 2.28 1.88
N SER A 157 -6.13 1.74 0.86
CA SER A 157 -6.52 2.55 -0.30
C SER A 157 -7.50 3.67 0.07
N ASP A 158 -8.43 3.41 1.00
CA ASP A 158 -9.38 4.40 1.50
C ASP A 158 -8.69 5.43 2.41
N TYR A 159 -7.77 4.97 3.26
CA TYR A 159 -6.93 5.85 4.07
C TYR A 159 -6.14 6.85 3.21
N LEU A 160 -5.50 6.38 2.14
CA LEU A 160 -4.72 7.25 1.24
C LEU A 160 -5.58 8.27 0.51
N PHE A 161 -6.82 7.93 0.19
CA PHE A 161 -7.79 8.89 -0.36
C PHE A 161 -8.18 9.95 0.68
N THR A 162 -8.48 9.52 1.91
CA THR A 162 -8.86 10.42 3.01
C THR A 162 -7.69 11.33 3.40
N LEU A 163 -6.46 10.79 3.45
CA LEU A 163 -5.25 11.58 3.70
C LEU A 163 -5.01 12.65 2.63
N ALA A 164 -5.25 12.34 1.35
CA ALA A 164 -5.16 13.33 0.28
C ALA A 164 -6.11 14.51 0.52
N ARG A 165 -7.35 14.23 0.93
CA ARG A 165 -8.35 15.24 1.28
C ARG A 165 -7.94 16.05 2.51
N LYS A 166 -7.44 15.37 3.56
CA LYS A 166 -6.94 16.04 4.77
C LYS A 166 -5.81 17.01 4.44
N ILE A 167 -4.82 16.58 3.67
CA ILE A 167 -3.70 17.44 3.25
C ILE A 167 -4.22 18.65 2.45
N ALA A 168 -5.21 18.46 1.58
CA ALA A 168 -5.83 19.56 0.85
C ALA A 168 -6.50 20.56 1.83
N ASN A 169 -7.28 20.07 2.78
CA ASN A 169 -7.97 20.87 3.79
C ASN A 169 -6.99 21.65 4.68
N ASP A 170 -5.97 20.99 5.21
CA ASP A 170 -4.94 21.60 6.09
C ASP A 170 -4.21 22.76 5.38
N ASN A 171 -3.95 22.59 4.08
CA ASN A 171 -3.25 23.58 3.24
C ASN A 171 -4.21 24.56 2.54
N LYS A 172 -5.51 24.51 2.80
CA LYS A 172 -6.55 25.35 2.17
C LYS A 172 -6.52 25.26 0.62
N ILE A 173 -6.20 24.10 0.08
CA ILE A 173 -6.22 23.80 -1.33
C ILE A 173 -7.63 23.29 -1.68
N PRO A 174 -8.38 23.94 -2.60
CA PRO A 174 -9.72 23.48 -2.96
C PRO A 174 -9.65 22.11 -3.68
N GLU A 175 -10.61 21.22 -3.34
CA GLU A 175 -10.77 19.96 -4.05
C GLU A 175 -11.21 20.19 -5.49
N ASN A 176 -10.53 19.57 -6.45
CA ASN A 176 -10.89 19.58 -7.86
C ASN A 176 -12.11 18.69 -8.11
N GLN A 177 -13.29 19.26 -8.06
CA GLN A 177 -14.52 18.50 -8.30
C GLN A 177 -14.64 18.11 -9.78
N TRP A 178 -14.95 16.84 -10.04
CA TRP A 178 -15.26 16.38 -11.38
C TRP A 178 -16.72 16.68 -11.72
N ILE A 179 -16.93 17.48 -12.76
CA ILE A 179 -18.24 17.81 -13.31
C ILE A 179 -18.35 17.14 -14.68
N PRO A 180 -19.26 16.15 -14.85
CA PRO A 180 -19.45 15.50 -16.14
C PRO A 180 -19.95 16.50 -17.19
N ARG A 181 -19.43 16.38 -18.41
CA ARG A 181 -20.02 17.04 -19.57
C ARG A 181 -21.28 16.27 -19.96
N VAL A 182 -22.42 16.93 -19.92
CA VAL A 182 -23.71 16.39 -20.37
C VAL A 182 -24.00 16.94 -21.74
#